data_6a0b4d1ae5e05bd810e1957880c34806
#
_entry.id   6a0b4d1ae5e05bd810e1957880c34806
#
_cell.length_a   1.000
_cell.length_b   1.000
_cell.length_c   1.000
_cell.angle_alpha   90.00
_cell.angle_beta   90.00
_cell.angle_gamma   90.00
#
_symmetry.space_group_name_H-M   'P 1'
#
loop_
_entity.id
_entity.type
_entity.pdbx_description
1 polymer ?
#
loop_
_entity_poly.entity_id
_entity_poly.type
_entity_poly.pdbx_seq_one_letter_code
_entity_poly.pdbx_strand_id
1 'polypeptide(L)'
;MIWSYFLNRCVLITTFNVIAAVVGRGATAPPMGTGAKYTGPGACSSVSCHGSVQPRSQNSILQNEYATWTLLDKHAKANAVLTNDVSKGIGRILGLRPETSAKCLDCHSLSPQSEQQARSFDSHDGISCESCHGPASNWLGPHTTKGWTHSRSIDLGMVDIRDPIKCTEICLSCHLGTASKWVDHEMIAAGHPDLYFELDSFLAAMPKHWKPSAEDPWAEVRFLTAARRYNWRRLFIWASRTFPLRQSIQRSSSG
;
A
#
# COMPACT_ATOMS: atom_id res chain seq x y z
N MET A 1 -2.08 -80.69 -36.95
CA MET A 1 -1.88 -79.75 -38.07
C MET A 1 -2.53 -78.43 -37.67
N ILE A 2 -1.75 -77.37 -37.86
CA ILE A 2 -2.13 -75.92 -37.83
C ILE A 2 -2.11 -75.29 -36.48
N TRP A 3 -1.07 -74.62 -36.30
CA TRP A 3 -0.61 -73.55 -35.46
C TRP A 3 -1.47 -72.30 -35.61
N SER A 4 -1.75 -71.60 -34.51
CA SER A 4 -2.14 -70.18 -34.55
C SER A 4 -1.52 -69.45 -33.37
N TYR A 5 -0.63 -68.52 -33.70
CA TYR A 5 0.06 -67.60 -32.79
C TYR A 5 -0.91 -66.56 -32.29
N PHE A 6 -1.01 -66.36 -30.97
CA PHE A 6 -1.56 -65.16 -30.37
C PHE A 6 -0.41 -64.31 -29.85
N LEU A 7 -0.20 -63.17 -30.54
CA LEU A 7 0.66 -62.10 -30.11
C LEU A 7 -0.04 -61.34 -28.99
N ASN A 8 0.51 -61.39 -27.79
CA ASN A 8 0.13 -60.59 -26.65
C ASN A 8 0.81 -59.21 -26.77
N ARG A 9 0.07 -58.18 -27.19
CA ARG A 9 0.52 -56.79 -27.14
C ARG A 9 0.22 -56.27 -25.74
N CYS A 10 1.26 -56.16 -24.90
CA CYS A 10 1.23 -55.34 -23.70
C CYS A 10 1.18 -53.88 -24.12
N VAL A 11 0.03 -53.26 -23.92
CA VAL A 11 -0.13 -51.79 -23.99
C VAL A 11 0.29 -51.22 -22.62
N LEU A 12 1.50 -50.68 -22.57
CA LEU A 12 1.95 -49.87 -21.45
C LEU A 12 1.23 -48.52 -21.50
N ILE A 13 0.21 -48.36 -20.65
CA ILE A 13 -0.42 -47.06 -20.39
C ILE A 13 0.48 -46.30 -19.42
N THR A 14 1.32 -45.43 -19.94
CA THR A 14 2.03 -44.43 -19.15
C THR A 14 1.05 -43.34 -18.75
N THR A 15 0.56 -43.40 -17.52
CA THR A 15 -0.19 -42.30 -16.92
C THR A 15 0.78 -41.14 -16.63
N PHE A 16 0.71 -40.11 -17.46
CA PHE A 16 1.37 -38.83 -17.21
C PHE A 16 0.61 -38.15 -16.10
N ASN A 17 1.12 -38.19 -14.88
CA ASN A 17 0.65 -37.33 -13.79
C ASN A 17 1.08 -35.90 -14.07
N VAL A 18 0.18 -35.11 -14.64
CA VAL A 18 0.32 -33.66 -14.71
C VAL A 18 0.10 -33.12 -13.31
N ILE A 19 1.17 -32.93 -12.56
CA ILE A 19 1.14 -32.10 -11.33
C ILE A 19 0.90 -30.66 -11.78
N ALA A 20 -0.35 -30.22 -11.76
CA ALA A 20 -0.67 -28.83 -11.89
C ALA A 20 -0.06 -28.09 -10.69
N ALA A 21 1.09 -27.44 -10.89
CA ALA A 21 1.64 -26.51 -9.94
C ALA A 21 0.62 -25.39 -9.77
N VAL A 22 -0.11 -25.39 -8.66
CA VAL A 22 -0.89 -24.25 -8.22
C VAL A 22 0.12 -23.16 -7.86
N VAL A 23 0.50 -22.36 -8.84
CA VAL A 23 1.20 -21.10 -8.62
C VAL A 23 0.24 -20.24 -7.80
N GLY A 24 0.46 -20.18 -6.49
CA GLY A 24 -0.26 -19.28 -5.62
C GLY A 24 -0.10 -17.88 -6.19
N ARG A 25 -1.17 -17.34 -6.78
CA ARG A 25 -1.24 -15.93 -7.13
C ARG A 25 -1.02 -15.15 -5.86
N GLY A 26 0.14 -14.50 -5.74
CA GLY A 26 0.36 -13.48 -4.73
C GLY A 26 -0.85 -12.55 -4.76
N ALA A 27 -1.29 -12.11 -3.59
CA ALA A 27 -2.39 -11.16 -3.47
C ALA A 27 -2.05 -9.94 -4.33
N THR A 28 -2.54 -9.92 -5.55
CA THR A 28 -2.56 -8.73 -6.37
C THR A 28 -3.46 -7.74 -5.64
N ALA A 29 -3.02 -6.49 -5.52
CA ALA A 29 -3.90 -5.40 -5.15
C ALA A 29 -5.24 -5.57 -5.89
N PRO A 30 -6.38 -5.25 -5.26
CA PRO A 30 -7.68 -5.40 -5.90
C PRO A 30 -7.61 -4.72 -7.27
N PRO A 31 -8.25 -5.30 -8.31
CA PRO A 31 -8.23 -4.69 -9.63
C PRO A 31 -8.75 -3.26 -9.48
N MET A 32 -7.84 -2.30 -9.56
CA MET A 32 -8.21 -0.89 -9.69
C MET A 32 -9.10 -0.81 -10.92
N GLY A 33 -10.30 -0.25 -10.78
CA GLY A 33 -11.24 -0.12 -11.88
C GLY A 33 -10.48 0.39 -13.11
N THR A 34 -10.53 -0.35 -14.20
CA THR A 34 -9.74 -0.09 -15.40
C THR A 34 -9.96 1.37 -15.82
N GLY A 35 -8.90 2.18 -15.77
CA GLY A 35 -8.93 3.58 -16.16
C GLY A 35 -9.12 4.60 -15.04
N ALA A 36 -9.19 4.20 -13.75
CA ALA A 36 -9.21 5.17 -12.65
C ALA A 36 -7.91 5.98 -12.59
N LYS A 37 -8.03 7.30 -12.34
CA LYS A 37 -6.91 8.23 -12.28
C LYS A 37 -6.77 8.86 -10.91
N TYR A 38 -5.53 9.12 -10.53
CA TYR A 38 -5.17 9.91 -9.37
C TYR A 38 -5.38 11.40 -9.68
N THR A 39 -6.13 12.09 -8.85
CA THR A 39 -6.54 13.48 -9.08
C THR A 39 -5.70 14.49 -8.29
N GLY A 40 -4.98 14.01 -7.29
CA GLY A 40 -4.24 14.83 -6.33
C GLY A 40 -5.13 15.37 -5.20
N PRO A 41 -4.53 15.73 -4.06
CA PRO A 41 -5.25 16.14 -2.86
C PRO A 41 -6.00 17.47 -3.04
N GLY A 42 -5.60 18.30 -4.01
CA GLY A 42 -6.31 19.52 -4.36
C GLY A 42 -7.78 19.30 -4.74
N ALA A 43 -8.11 18.13 -5.32
CA ALA A 43 -9.48 17.77 -5.64
C ALA A 43 -10.37 17.55 -4.40
N CYS A 44 -9.78 17.35 -3.23
CA CYS A 44 -10.44 17.14 -1.95
C CYS A 44 -10.52 18.44 -1.11
N SER A 45 -9.80 19.49 -1.49
CA SER A 45 -9.47 20.66 -0.66
C SER A 45 -10.59 21.69 -0.49
N SER A 46 -11.72 21.59 -1.18
CA SER A 46 -12.81 22.54 -1.05
C SER A 46 -13.33 22.61 0.40
N VAL A 47 -13.60 23.83 0.88
CA VAL A 47 -14.15 24.08 2.23
C VAL A 47 -15.50 23.40 2.45
N SER A 48 -16.27 23.19 1.40
CA SER A 48 -17.54 22.45 1.45
C SER A 48 -17.36 20.94 1.47
N CYS A 49 -16.14 20.44 1.17
CA CYS A 49 -15.79 19.03 1.11
C CYS A 49 -14.91 18.65 2.31
N HIS A 50 -13.59 18.66 2.15
CA HIS A 50 -12.63 18.22 3.17
C HIS A 50 -11.66 19.33 3.62
N GLY A 51 -11.79 20.56 3.09
CA GLY A 51 -10.87 21.66 3.34
C GLY A 51 -11.32 22.67 4.39
N SER A 52 -12.32 22.37 5.22
CA SER A 52 -12.71 23.24 6.34
C SER A 52 -11.54 23.36 7.34
N VAL A 53 -11.32 24.57 7.88
CA VAL A 53 -10.29 24.79 8.91
C VAL A 53 -10.69 24.15 10.24
N GLN A 54 -11.99 24.11 10.54
CA GLN A 54 -12.52 23.53 11.77
C GLN A 54 -13.36 22.28 11.47
N PRO A 55 -13.29 21.26 12.31
CA PRO A 55 -14.11 20.05 12.13
C PRO A 55 -15.59 20.38 12.29
N ARG A 56 -16.41 19.75 11.47
CA ARG A 56 -17.88 19.90 11.54
C ARG A 56 -18.49 18.73 12.30
N SER A 57 -19.04 19.02 13.48
CA SER A 57 -19.60 18.01 14.38
C SER A 57 -20.90 17.37 13.86
N GLN A 58 -21.68 18.13 13.06
CA GLN A 58 -23.00 17.72 12.58
C GLN A 58 -22.96 16.67 11.45
N ASN A 59 -21.84 16.56 10.76
CA ASN A 59 -21.69 15.67 9.61
C ASN A 59 -21.10 14.30 10.02
N SER A 60 -21.30 13.30 9.20
CA SER A 60 -20.70 11.98 9.36
C SER A 60 -19.16 11.99 9.19
N ILE A 61 -18.64 13.02 8.51
CA ILE A 61 -17.21 13.28 8.32
C ILE A 61 -16.85 14.60 8.99
N LEU A 62 -15.56 14.83 9.23
CA LEU A 62 -15.10 16.07 9.88
C LEU A 62 -15.07 17.27 8.94
N GLN A 63 -14.97 17.05 7.64
CA GLN A 63 -14.80 18.04 6.57
C GLN A 63 -13.55 18.94 6.71
N ASN A 64 -12.61 18.57 7.57
CA ASN A 64 -11.32 19.24 7.73
C ASN A 64 -10.13 18.29 7.47
N GLU A 65 -10.38 17.17 6.84
CA GLU A 65 -9.40 16.11 6.62
C GLU A 65 -8.19 16.61 5.82
N TYR A 66 -8.44 17.41 4.77
CA TYR A 66 -7.38 18.04 3.98
C TYR A 66 -6.55 19.04 4.80
N ALA A 67 -7.20 19.88 5.59
CA ALA A 67 -6.52 20.84 6.46
C ALA A 67 -5.68 20.12 7.52
N THR A 68 -6.21 19.06 8.13
CA THR A 68 -5.50 18.23 9.09
C THR A 68 -4.26 17.58 8.45
N TRP A 69 -4.41 16.97 7.27
CA TRP A 69 -3.30 16.37 6.54
C TRP A 69 -2.22 17.42 6.20
N THR A 70 -2.58 18.51 5.57
CA THR A 70 -1.62 19.54 5.12
C THR A 70 -0.81 20.13 6.29
N LEU A 71 -1.49 20.41 7.42
CA LEU A 71 -0.88 21.14 8.53
C LEU A 71 -0.17 20.23 9.53
N LEU A 72 -0.73 19.07 9.82
CA LEU A 72 -0.32 18.24 10.95
C LEU A 72 0.32 16.90 10.54
N ASP A 73 -0.02 16.37 9.37
CA ASP A 73 0.47 15.06 8.94
C ASP A 73 1.85 15.17 8.27
N LYS A 74 2.80 14.38 8.75
CA LYS A 74 4.14 14.31 8.18
C LYS A 74 4.14 13.78 6.74
N HIS A 75 3.14 13.00 6.37
CA HIS A 75 2.98 12.47 5.02
C HIS A 75 2.85 13.56 3.96
N ALA A 76 2.20 14.67 4.28
CA ALA A 76 2.10 15.84 3.40
C ALA A 76 3.46 16.46 3.05
N LYS A 77 4.49 16.22 3.86
CA LYS A 77 5.83 16.76 3.68
C LYS A 77 6.84 15.73 3.19
N ALA A 78 6.37 14.51 2.90
CA ALA A 78 7.25 13.40 2.55
C ALA A 78 8.10 13.68 1.30
N ASN A 79 7.56 14.35 0.28
CA ASN A 79 8.33 14.75 -0.89
C ASN A 79 9.27 15.92 -0.58
N ALA A 80 8.81 16.92 0.15
CA ALA A 80 9.58 18.13 0.43
C ALA A 80 10.88 17.83 1.20
N VAL A 81 10.92 16.79 2.04
CA VAL A 81 12.14 16.40 2.76
C VAL A 81 13.26 15.95 1.83
N LEU A 82 12.96 15.51 0.61
CA LEU A 82 13.96 15.08 -0.36
C LEU A 82 14.88 16.22 -0.84
N THR A 83 14.48 17.47 -0.62
CA THR A 83 15.25 18.65 -0.99
C THR A 83 16.05 19.27 0.18
N ASN A 84 15.95 18.73 1.39
CA ASN A 84 16.68 19.22 2.55
C ASN A 84 18.16 18.80 2.52
N ASP A 85 18.96 19.37 3.41
CA ASP A 85 20.41 19.14 3.41
C ASP A 85 20.80 17.68 3.77
N VAL A 86 20.01 17.02 4.61
CA VAL A 86 20.23 15.60 4.95
C VAL A 86 20.03 14.73 3.72
N SER A 87 18.90 14.90 3.03
CA SER A 87 18.60 14.14 1.80
C SER A 87 19.61 14.43 0.69
N LYS A 88 20.03 15.68 0.52
CA LYS A 88 21.12 16.06 -0.41
C LYS A 88 22.44 15.39 -0.03
N GLY A 89 22.73 15.26 1.28
CA GLY A 89 23.89 14.53 1.79
C GLY A 89 23.84 13.05 1.39
N ILE A 90 22.72 12.39 1.64
CA ILE A 90 22.49 11.00 1.23
C ILE A 90 22.63 10.85 -0.29
N GLY A 91 22.01 11.74 -1.05
CA GLY A 91 22.10 11.72 -2.51
C GLY A 91 23.53 11.83 -3.05
N ARG A 92 24.36 12.67 -2.43
CA ARG A 92 25.79 12.78 -2.79
C ARG A 92 26.55 11.49 -2.55
N ILE A 93 26.30 10.82 -1.42
CA ILE A 93 26.96 9.56 -1.08
C ILE A 93 26.51 8.45 -2.05
N LEU A 94 25.22 8.40 -2.37
CA LEU A 94 24.64 7.39 -3.26
C LEU A 94 24.80 7.70 -4.76
N GLY A 95 25.33 8.87 -5.12
CA GLY A 95 25.48 9.29 -6.52
C GLY A 95 24.15 9.54 -7.23
N LEU A 96 23.09 9.97 -6.51
CA LEU A 96 21.77 10.21 -7.05
C LEU A 96 21.18 11.55 -6.57
N ARG A 97 20.10 11.98 -7.21
CA ARG A 97 19.30 13.15 -6.81
C ARG A 97 18.02 12.65 -6.14
N PRO A 98 17.85 12.83 -4.81
CA PRO A 98 16.72 12.28 -4.08
C PRO A 98 15.36 12.72 -4.64
N GLU A 99 15.24 13.99 -5.03
CA GLU A 99 14.00 14.60 -5.52
C GLU A 99 13.54 14.08 -6.91
N THR A 100 14.39 13.34 -7.62
CA THR A 100 14.06 12.77 -8.93
C THR A 100 14.31 11.27 -9.03
N SER A 101 14.91 10.67 -8.00
CA SER A 101 15.22 9.24 -7.98
C SER A 101 14.00 8.41 -7.59
N ALA A 102 13.62 7.45 -8.42
CA ALA A 102 12.57 6.49 -8.10
C ALA A 102 12.84 5.78 -6.77
N LYS A 103 14.11 5.48 -6.46
CA LYS A 103 14.55 4.86 -5.18
C LYS A 103 14.05 5.64 -3.95
N CYS A 104 13.89 6.96 -4.06
CA CYS A 104 13.38 7.82 -3.00
C CYS A 104 11.87 8.08 -3.17
N LEU A 105 11.46 8.45 -4.40
CA LEU A 105 10.10 8.85 -4.69
C LEU A 105 9.07 7.73 -4.42
N ASP A 106 9.45 6.46 -4.56
CA ASP A 106 8.56 5.32 -4.32
C ASP A 106 7.97 5.28 -2.90
N CYS A 107 8.67 5.88 -1.91
CA CYS A 107 8.18 5.99 -0.53
C CYS A 107 7.87 7.43 -0.11
N HIS A 108 8.42 8.43 -0.80
CA HIS A 108 8.28 9.84 -0.44
C HIS A 108 7.29 10.59 -1.33
N SER A 109 6.70 9.93 -2.31
CA SER A 109 5.70 10.49 -3.20
C SER A 109 4.68 9.44 -3.63
N LEU A 110 3.48 9.87 -3.97
CA LEU A 110 2.57 9.07 -4.77
C LEU A 110 3.02 9.17 -6.23
N SER A 111 3.47 8.06 -6.81
CA SER A 111 4.11 8.02 -8.14
C SER A 111 3.41 7.02 -9.08
N PRO A 112 2.13 7.24 -9.45
CA PRO A 112 1.43 6.39 -10.39
C PRO A 112 1.99 6.55 -11.82
N GLN A 113 1.71 5.57 -12.67
CA GLN A 113 2.05 5.65 -14.09
C GLN A 113 1.38 6.88 -14.74
N SER A 114 1.99 7.45 -15.75
CA SER A 114 1.50 8.69 -16.40
C SER A 114 0.05 8.59 -16.88
N GLU A 115 -0.35 7.41 -17.36
CA GLU A 115 -1.71 7.12 -17.84
C GLU A 115 -2.74 7.16 -16.71
N GLN A 116 -2.30 6.93 -15.47
CA GLN A 116 -3.13 6.95 -14.26
C GLN A 116 -3.17 8.35 -13.60
N GLN A 117 -2.46 9.32 -14.14
CA GLN A 117 -2.47 10.69 -13.63
C GLN A 117 -3.58 11.50 -14.29
N ALA A 118 -4.39 12.17 -13.48
CA ALA A 118 -5.26 13.23 -13.99
C ALA A 118 -4.44 14.50 -14.21
N ARG A 119 -4.98 15.45 -14.97
CA ARG A 119 -4.31 16.72 -15.26
C ARG A 119 -3.97 17.55 -14.00
N SER A 120 -4.72 17.37 -12.94
CA SER A 120 -4.54 18.07 -11.66
C SER A 120 -3.58 17.38 -10.70
N PHE A 121 -3.07 16.19 -11.06
CA PHE A 121 -2.17 15.43 -10.21
C PHE A 121 -0.78 16.07 -10.15
N ASP A 122 -0.22 16.20 -8.94
CA ASP A 122 1.16 16.61 -8.71
C ASP A 122 1.86 15.61 -7.77
N SER A 123 2.97 15.05 -8.22
CA SER A 123 3.78 14.13 -7.42
C SER A 123 4.50 14.82 -6.24
N HIS A 124 4.60 16.14 -6.25
CA HIS A 124 5.19 16.92 -5.15
C HIS A 124 4.28 17.03 -3.93
N ASP A 125 3.02 16.65 -4.04
CA ASP A 125 2.08 16.63 -2.91
C ASP A 125 2.42 15.58 -1.82
N GLY A 126 3.51 14.83 -1.99
CA GLY A 126 3.97 13.84 -1.03
C GLY A 126 3.08 12.59 -0.99
N ILE A 127 2.87 12.07 0.22
CA ILE A 127 1.96 10.94 0.46
C ILE A 127 0.59 11.52 0.83
N SER A 128 -0.29 11.58 -0.15
CA SER A 128 -1.57 12.29 -0.07
C SER A 128 -2.76 11.34 0.16
N CYS A 129 -3.98 11.90 0.15
CA CYS A 129 -5.22 11.18 0.38
C CYS A 129 -5.33 9.89 -0.45
N GLU A 130 -5.03 9.98 -1.73
CA GLU A 130 -5.15 8.85 -2.67
C GLU A 130 -4.06 7.78 -2.48
N SER A 131 -3.00 8.05 -1.71
CA SER A 131 -2.02 7.02 -1.32
C SER A 131 -2.65 5.94 -0.42
N CYS A 132 -3.67 6.33 0.35
CA CYS A 132 -4.42 5.44 1.23
C CYS A 132 -5.79 5.08 0.64
N HIS A 133 -6.50 6.06 0.05
CA HIS A 133 -7.87 5.88 -0.43
C HIS A 133 -7.96 5.38 -1.87
N GLY A 134 -6.84 5.28 -2.60
CA GLY A 134 -6.81 4.88 -4.01
C GLY A 134 -7.24 5.99 -4.97
N PRO A 135 -7.12 5.75 -6.31
CA PRO A 135 -7.39 6.76 -7.34
C PRO A 135 -8.84 7.23 -7.31
N ALA A 136 -9.05 8.53 -7.23
CA ALA A 136 -10.34 9.12 -6.91
C ALA A 136 -11.24 9.41 -8.12
N SER A 137 -10.74 9.39 -9.34
CA SER A 137 -11.49 9.90 -10.50
C SER A 137 -12.87 9.27 -10.69
N ASN A 138 -13.06 8.01 -10.32
CA ASN A 138 -14.33 7.31 -10.53
C ASN A 138 -15.36 7.57 -9.42
N TRP A 139 -14.90 7.83 -8.19
CA TRP A 139 -15.78 8.00 -7.03
C TRP A 139 -15.84 9.44 -6.50
N LEU A 140 -14.91 10.32 -6.91
CA LEU A 140 -14.81 11.71 -6.42
C LEU A 140 -16.11 12.50 -6.59
N GLY A 141 -16.73 12.49 -7.75
CA GLY A 141 -18.02 13.15 -7.97
C GLY A 141 -19.18 12.40 -7.32
N PRO A 142 -19.33 11.10 -7.61
CA PRO A 142 -20.45 10.31 -7.11
C PRO A 142 -20.58 10.28 -5.58
N HIS A 143 -19.48 10.25 -4.81
CA HIS A 143 -19.55 10.14 -3.34
C HIS A 143 -20.16 11.37 -2.64
N THR A 144 -20.35 12.47 -3.35
CA THR A 144 -21.03 13.68 -2.84
C THR A 144 -22.56 13.61 -2.96
N THR A 145 -23.10 12.58 -3.63
CA THR A 145 -24.53 12.46 -3.90
C THR A 145 -25.28 12.03 -2.63
N LYS A 146 -26.45 12.64 -2.40
CA LYS A 146 -27.32 12.28 -1.26
C LYS A 146 -27.68 10.78 -1.28
N GLY A 147 -27.56 10.13 -0.15
CA GLY A 147 -27.81 8.68 -0.01
C GLY A 147 -26.67 7.79 -0.53
N TRP A 148 -25.51 8.38 -0.80
CA TRP A 148 -24.32 7.61 -1.14
C TRP A 148 -23.86 6.74 0.04
N THR A 149 -23.36 5.55 -0.25
CA THR A 149 -22.84 4.62 0.76
C THR A 149 -21.36 4.36 0.54
N HIS A 150 -20.66 4.01 1.61
CA HIS A 150 -19.25 3.63 1.55
C HIS A 150 -19.01 2.44 0.61
N SER A 151 -19.91 1.43 0.64
CA SER A 151 -19.83 0.27 -0.26
C SER A 151 -19.76 0.69 -1.73
N ARG A 152 -20.58 1.66 -2.13
CA ARG A 152 -20.53 2.17 -3.52
C ARG A 152 -19.20 2.84 -3.87
N SER A 153 -18.53 3.48 -2.91
CA SER A 153 -17.19 4.00 -3.14
C SER A 153 -16.18 2.88 -3.38
N ILE A 154 -16.28 1.79 -2.59
CA ILE A 154 -15.42 0.60 -2.78
C ILE A 154 -15.68 -0.04 -4.14
N ASP A 155 -16.93 -0.17 -4.56
CA ASP A 155 -17.30 -0.70 -5.88
C ASP A 155 -16.71 0.12 -7.03
N LEU A 156 -16.47 1.42 -6.82
CA LEU A 156 -15.82 2.32 -7.78
C LEU A 156 -14.29 2.41 -7.63
N GLY A 157 -13.71 1.61 -6.73
CA GLY A 157 -12.27 1.47 -6.59
C GLY A 157 -11.64 2.25 -5.44
N MET A 158 -12.44 2.84 -4.53
CA MET A 158 -11.90 3.35 -3.27
C MET A 158 -11.35 2.19 -2.44
N VAL A 159 -10.17 2.36 -1.86
CA VAL A 159 -9.60 1.36 -0.97
C VAL A 159 -10.30 1.40 0.39
N ASP A 160 -10.76 0.25 0.87
CA ASP A 160 -11.37 0.15 2.19
C ASP A 160 -10.33 0.09 3.30
N ILE A 161 -9.89 1.27 3.75
CA ILE A 161 -8.93 1.39 4.87
C ILE A 161 -9.57 1.17 6.25
N ARG A 162 -10.87 0.90 6.33
CA ARG A 162 -11.52 0.41 7.56
C ARG A 162 -11.19 -1.06 7.81
N ASP A 163 -10.81 -1.79 6.76
CA ASP A 163 -10.20 -3.11 6.92
C ASP A 163 -8.78 -2.92 7.51
N PRO A 164 -8.53 -3.40 8.74
CA PRO A 164 -7.24 -3.23 9.42
C PRO A 164 -6.08 -3.89 8.65
N ILE A 165 -6.37 -4.91 7.86
CA ILE A 165 -5.36 -5.59 7.04
C ILE A 165 -4.96 -4.69 5.89
N LYS A 166 -5.93 -4.15 5.17
CA LYS A 166 -5.69 -3.23 4.05
C LYS A 166 -4.95 -1.98 4.50
N CYS A 167 -5.39 -1.38 5.61
CA CYS A 167 -4.72 -0.24 6.20
C CYS A 167 -3.26 -0.57 6.54
N THR A 168 -3.01 -1.69 7.22
CA THR A 168 -1.66 -2.13 7.59
C THR A 168 -0.78 -2.39 6.36
N GLU A 169 -1.30 -3.08 5.34
CA GLU A 169 -0.57 -3.34 4.09
C GLU A 169 -0.10 -2.05 3.41
N ILE A 170 -0.95 -1.01 3.41
CA ILE A 170 -0.59 0.31 2.87
C ILE A 170 0.57 0.92 3.67
N CYS A 171 0.46 0.97 5.00
CA CYS A 171 1.53 1.49 5.87
C CYS A 171 2.85 0.75 5.63
N LEU A 172 2.80 -0.58 5.67
CA LEU A 172 3.97 -1.44 5.50
C LEU A 172 4.64 -1.28 4.14
N SER A 173 3.89 -0.91 3.12
CA SER A 173 4.44 -0.76 1.77
C SER A 173 5.59 0.26 1.70
N CYS A 174 5.61 1.25 2.60
CA CYS A 174 6.68 2.25 2.73
C CYS A 174 7.46 2.09 4.05
N HIS A 175 6.77 1.86 5.17
CA HIS A 175 7.41 1.79 6.48
C HIS A 175 8.19 0.50 6.74
N LEU A 176 8.05 -0.50 5.89
CA LEU A 176 8.87 -1.72 5.87
C LEU A 176 9.40 -2.01 4.48
N GLY A 177 8.71 -1.55 3.47
CA GLY A 177 9.02 -1.76 2.06
C GLY A 177 8.33 -2.98 1.44
N THR A 178 8.63 -3.23 0.18
CA THR A 178 8.14 -4.36 -0.63
C THR A 178 9.29 -4.98 -1.41
N ALA A 179 9.03 -6.02 -2.19
CA ALA A 179 10.05 -6.62 -3.06
C ALA A 179 10.61 -5.66 -4.13
N SER A 180 9.87 -4.60 -4.46
CA SER A 180 10.26 -3.60 -5.48
C SER A 180 10.72 -2.27 -4.90
N LYS A 181 10.45 -1.98 -3.63
CA LYS A 181 10.88 -0.76 -2.96
C LYS A 181 11.23 -1.03 -1.51
N TRP A 182 12.45 -0.68 -1.12
CA TRP A 182 12.96 -0.90 0.24
C TRP A 182 14.12 0.05 0.54
N VAL A 183 14.44 0.21 1.81
CA VAL A 183 15.67 0.84 2.27
C VAL A 183 16.74 -0.24 2.40
N ASP A 184 17.82 -0.10 1.65
CA ASP A 184 18.95 -1.03 1.68
C ASP A 184 20.07 -0.54 2.62
N HIS A 185 21.08 -1.39 2.82
CA HIS A 185 22.22 -1.07 3.69
C HIS A 185 23.02 0.14 3.19
N GLU A 186 23.07 0.38 1.88
CA GLU A 186 23.76 1.53 1.32
C GLU A 186 23.03 2.83 1.68
N MET A 187 21.71 2.83 1.62
CA MET A 187 20.90 3.98 2.05
C MET A 187 21.07 4.26 3.55
N ILE A 188 21.06 3.21 4.39
CA ILE A 188 21.30 3.35 5.83
C ILE A 188 22.71 3.88 6.09
N ALA A 189 23.72 3.32 5.44
CA ALA A 189 25.10 3.78 5.54
C ALA A 189 25.29 5.23 5.05
N ALA A 190 24.48 5.67 4.10
CA ALA A 190 24.46 7.05 3.61
C ALA A 190 23.73 8.03 4.56
N GLY A 191 23.05 7.52 5.61
CA GLY A 191 22.37 8.32 6.63
C GLY A 191 20.85 8.30 6.56
N HIS A 192 20.24 7.44 5.73
CA HIS A 192 18.79 7.22 5.79
C HIS A 192 18.45 6.47 7.10
N PRO A 193 17.41 6.89 7.84
CA PRO A 193 16.97 6.16 9.01
C PRO A 193 16.61 4.71 8.69
N ASP A 194 16.89 3.81 9.62
CA ASP A 194 16.37 2.44 9.54
C ASP A 194 14.84 2.44 9.59
N LEU A 195 14.22 1.50 8.87
CA LEU A 195 12.78 1.36 8.86
C LEU A 195 12.34 0.47 10.01
N TYR A 196 11.44 0.99 10.81
CA TYR A 196 10.70 0.21 11.81
C TYR A 196 9.22 0.56 11.73
N PHE A 197 8.38 -0.36 12.12
CA PHE A 197 6.95 -0.14 12.13
C PHE A 197 6.29 -0.88 13.29
N GLU A 198 5.51 -0.13 14.06
CA GLU A 198 4.63 -0.66 15.08
C GLU A 198 3.26 0.00 14.92
N LEU A 199 2.24 -0.81 14.59
CA LEU A 199 0.94 -0.32 14.12
C LEU A 199 0.25 0.61 15.12
N ASP A 200 0.23 0.21 16.40
CA ASP A 200 -0.48 0.95 17.45
C ASP A 200 0.14 2.35 17.65
N SER A 201 1.47 2.45 17.68
CA SER A 201 2.19 3.71 17.82
C SER A 201 2.01 4.61 16.61
N PHE A 202 2.08 4.05 15.42
CA PHE A 202 1.94 4.81 14.17
C PHE A 202 0.52 5.35 14.01
N LEU A 203 -0.51 4.54 14.33
CA LEU A 203 -1.90 4.99 14.32
C LEU A 203 -2.18 6.04 15.41
N ALA A 204 -1.56 5.90 16.59
CA ALA A 204 -1.70 6.90 17.65
C ALA A 204 -1.02 8.23 17.30
N ALA A 205 0.08 8.19 16.54
CA ALA A 205 0.81 9.38 16.09
C ALA A 205 0.18 10.06 14.86
N MET A 206 -0.64 9.34 14.09
CA MET A 206 -1.31 9.88 12.91
C MET A 206 -2.37 10.91 13.34
N PRO A 207 -2.36 12.12 12.76
CA PRO A 207 -3.40 13.11 13.02
C PRO A 207 -4.77 12.58 12.64
N LYS A 208 -5.67 12.50 13.61
CA LYS A 208 -7.01 11.96 13.39
C LYS A 208 -7.80 12.85 12.43
N HIS A 209 -8.18 12.29 11.30
CA HIS A 209 -9.01 12.92 10.28
C HIS A 209 -10.26 12.08 9.95
N TRP A 210 -10.73 11.29 10.92
CA TRP A 210 -11.94 10.47 10.83
C TRP A 210 -12.74 10.54 12.12
N LYS A 211 -14.03 10.26 12.03
CA LYS A 211 -14.90 10.04 13.19
C LYS A 211 -15.10 8.54 13.40
N PRO A 212 -15.13 8.08 14.65
CA PRO A 212 -15.70 6.76 14.95
C PRO A 212 -17.12 6.69 14.38
N SER A 213 -17.50 5.57 13.79
CA SER A 213 -18.88 5.37 13.36
C SER A 213 -19.82 5.47 14.57
N ALA A 214 -20.89 6.25 14.46
CA ALA A 214 -21.92 6.32 15.49
C ALA A 214 -22.63 4.96 15.71
N GLU A 215 -22.64 4.13 14.67
CA GLU A 215 -23.20 2.77 14.70
C GLU A 215 -22.25 1.77 15.36
N ASP A 216 -20.98 2.13 15.53
CA ASP A 216 -19.98 1.28 16.14
C ASP A 216 -19.02 2.09 17.04
N PRO A 217 -19.44 2.40 18.28
CA PRO A 217 -18.59 3.12 19.23
C PRO A 217 -17.30 2.37 19.57
N TRP A 218 -17.19 1.08 19.25
CA TRP A 218 -16.03 0.22 19.48
C TRP A 218 -15.21 -0.04 18.19
N ALA A 219 -15.53 0.61 17.09
CA ALA A 219 -14.83 0.38 15.83
C ALA A 219 -13.32 0.58 15.98
N GLU A 220 -12.88 1.64 16.67
CA GLU A 220 -11.47 1.90 16.93
C GLU A 220 -10.84 0.82 17.82
N VAL A 221 -11.54 0.39 18.88
CA VAL A 221 -11.06 -0.68 19.79
C VAL A 221 -11.01 -2.02 19.06
N ARG A 222 -12.02 -2.35 18.25
CA ARG A 222 -12.00 -3.58 17.43
C ARG A 222 -10.91 -3.55 16.39
N PHE A 223 -10.66 -2.41 15.77
CA PHE A 223 -9.56 -2.22 14.85
C PHE A 223 -8.23 -2.56 15.50
N LEU A 224 -7.91 -1.95 16.64
CA LEU A 224 -6.67 -2.21 17.38
C LEU A 224 -6.59 -3.66 17.87
N THR A 225 -7.70 -4.22 18.35
CA THR A 225 -7.75 -5.61 18.82
C THR A 225 -7.59 -6.60 17.67
N ALA A 226 -8.22 -6.34 16.52
CA ALA A 226 -8.08 -7.16 15.32
C ALA A 226 -6.64 -7.08 14.79
N ALA A 227 -6.07 -5.90 14.73
CA ALA A 227 -4.68 -5.68 14.32
C ALA A 227 -3.72 -6.42 15.25
N ARG A 228 -3.90 -6.36 16.58
CA ARG A 228 -3.11 -7.12 17.57
C ARG A 228 -3.22 -8.63 17.39
N ARG A 229 -4.43 -9.18 17.17
CA ARG A 229 -4.64 -10.63 16.98
C ARG A 229 -4.06 -11.13 15.65
N TYR A 230 -4.06 -10.26 14.64
CA TYR A 230 -3.63 -10.60 13.28
C TYR A 230 -2.12 -10.49 13.10
N ASN A 231 -1.47 -9.68 13.93
CA ASN A 231 -0.15 -9.11 13.70
C ASN A 231 1.00 -10.14 13.62
N TRP A 232 1.00 -11.20 14.44
CA TRP A 232 2.19 -12.05 14.52
C TRP A 232 2.31 -13.08 13.39
N ARG A 233 1.22 -13.70 12.97
CA ARG A 233 1.32 -14.81 12.00
C ARG A 233 1.34 -14.34 10.55
N ARG A 234 0.57 -13.32 10.19
CA ARG A 234 0.51 -12.85 8.80
C ARG A 234 1.58 -11.82 8.44
N LEU A 235 2.01 -10.98 9.37
CA LEU A 235 3.18 -10.12 9.16
C LEU A 235 4.43 -10.97 8.92
N PHE A 236 4.59 -12.06 9.69
CA PHE A 236 5.70 -12.99 9.48
C PHE A 236 5.60 -13.72 8.14
N ILE A 237 4.40 -14.15 7.75
CA ILE A 237 4.15 -14.81 6.46
C ILE A 237 4.30 -13.81 5.31
N TRP A 238 3.87 -12.56 5.47
CA TRP A 238 4.05 -11.51 4.49
C TRP A 238 5.53 -11.15 4.34
N ALA A 239 6.23 -10.90 5.43
CA ALA A 239 7.66 -10.62 5.41
C ALA A 239 8.46 -11.76 4.76
N SER A 240 8.16 -13.01 5.09
CA SER A 240 8.84 -14.17 4.50
C SER A 240 8.52 -14.40 3.02
N ARG A 241 7.36 -13.94 2.53
CA ARG A 241 6.98 -14.00 1.11
C ARG A 241 7.49 -12.80 0.31
N THR A 242 7.56 -11.63 0.93
CA THR A 242 7.99 -10.39 0.29
C THR A 242 9.50 -10.21 0.32
N PHE A 243 10.13 -10.77 1.34
CA PHE A 243 11.60 -10.82 1.49
C PHE A 243 12.04 -12.30 1.64
N PRO A 244 12.15 -13.06 0.53
CA PRO A 244 12.72 -14.37 0.61
C PRO A 244 14.17 -14.23 1.10
N LEU A 245 14.40 -14.58 2.36
CA LEU A 245 15.75 -14.68 2.91
C LEU A 245 16.53 -15.57 1.94
N ARG A 246 17.51 -14.99 1.26
CA ARG A 246 18.48 -15.77 0.49
C ARG A 246 19.12 -16.77 1.46
N GLN A 247 18.69 -18.02 1.39
CA GLN A 247 19.39 -19.14 1.99
C GLN A 247 20.72 -19.34 1.25
N SER A 248 21.67 -18.45 1.44
CA SER A 248 23.02 -18.55 0.85
C SER A 248 24.14 -18.40 1.85
N ILE A 249 23.87 -18.61 3.14
CA ILE A 249 24.95 -18.69 4.14
C ILE A 249 24.80 -20.02 4.90
N GLN A 250 25.06 -21.13 4.21
CA GLN A 250 25.47 -22.38 4.86
C GLN A 250 25.94 -23.39 3.81
N ARG A 251 27.11 -23.13 3.19
CA ARG A 251 27.98 -24.17 2.61
C ARG A 251 29.38 -23.59 2.42
N SER A 252 30.11 -23.36 3.50
CA SER A 252 31.58 -23.33 3.46
C SER A 252 32.16 -23.49 4.86
N SER A 253 31.92 -24.67 5.46
CA SER A 253 32.74 -25.15 6.57
C SER A 253 32.68 -26.67 6.61
N SER A 254 33.21 -27.32 5.58
CA SER A 254 33.73 -28.69 5.63
C SER A 254 34.59 -28.88 4.38
N GLY A 255 35.89 -28.59 4.53
CA GLY A 255 36.97 -28.84 3.62
C GLY A 255 38.26 -28.53 4.32
#